data_a01414dddd0183e31977672c441ce07e
#
_entry.id   a01414dddd0183e31977672c441ce07e
#
_cell.length_a   1.000
_cell.length_b   1.000
_cell.length_c   1.000
_cell.angle_alpha   90.00
_cell.angle_beta   90.00
_cell.angle_gamma   90.00
#
_symmetry.space_group_name_H-M   'P 1'
#
loop_
_entity.id
_entity.type
_entity.pdbx_description
1 polymer ?
#
loop_
_entity_poly.entity_id
_entity_poly.type
_entity_poly.pdbx_seq_one_letter_code
_entity_poly.pdbx_strand_id
1 'polypeptide(L)'
;MSRQTRLTCVLMGAALMPLACAAWAADAPAKAAAKAAPSDAELIASAESAAPPNVGSHATIVAMTADGKMRTLRKGTNDFTCMPTNPEVPGPTPMCMDPAALEWAHAWISHTAPAAGKVGFMYMLAGGTDASNTDPYASKPTASNHWIKTGPHVMVVGADSSFYDAYPKSADPDTSVPYVMWAGTPYQHLMAPVRHSAHAAPATKEAAKDAPKDAAAK
;
A
#
# COMPACT_ATOMS: atom_id res chain seq x y z
N MET A 1 -37.60 43.67 -54.05
CA MET A 1 -37.10 44.37 -55.23
C MET A 1 -35.78 43.72 -55.64
N SER A 2 -35.84 43.12 -56.79
CA SER A 2 -34.87 42.46 -57.62
C SER A 2 -33.63 43.27 -57.91
N ARG A 3 -32.47 42.66 -57.92
CA ARG A 3 -31.48 42.88 -58.99
C ARG A 3 -30.53 41.68 -59.10
N GLN A 4 -30.80 40.91 -60.11
CA GLN A 4 -29.81 40.02 -60.76
C GLN A 4 -28.78 40.90 -61.48
N THR A 5 -27.51 40.47 -61.44
CA THR A 5 -26.56 40.84 -62.48
C THR A 5 -25.73 39.59 -62.87
N ARG A 6 -25.64 39.40 -64.13
CA ARG A 6 -25.14 38.22 -64.88
C ARG A 6 -23.62 38.22 -65.02
N LEU A 7 -23.07 37.04 -65.00
CA LEU A 7 -22.26 36.38 -66.06
C LEU A 7 -20.98 37.10 -66.54
N THR A 8 -19.85 36.44 -66.32
CA THR A 8 -18.91 36.20 -67.44
C THR A 8 -18.06 34.97 -67.16
N CYS A 9 -18.15 33.95 -68.02
CA CYS A 9 -17.26 32.83 -68.17
C CYS A 9 -15.91 33.29 -68.74
N VAL A 10 -14.81 32.84 -68.16
CA VAL A 10 -13.54 32.69 -68.85
C VAL A 10 -13.04 31.27 -68.63
N LEU A 11 -13.01 30.52 -69.72
CA LEU A 11 -12.37 29.21 -69.85
C LEU A 11 -10.85 29.43 -70.03
N MET A 12 -10.01 28.82 -69.19
CA MET A 12 -8.63 28.54 -69.60
C MET A 12 -8.07 27.33 -68.81
N GLY A 13 -7.74 26.32 -69.58
CA GLY A 13 -6.51 25.56 -69.50
C GLY A 13 -6.37 24.51 -68.40
N ALA A 14 -6.62 23.26 -68.81
CA ALA A 14 -6.27 22.05 -68.05
C ALA A 14 -4.76 21.89 -67.85
N ALA A 15 -4.35 21.60 -66.62
CA ALA A 15 -3.11 20.88 -66.35
C ALA A 15 -3.42 19.83 -65.25
N LEU A 16 -3.58 18.57 -65.68
CA LEU A 16 -3.68 17.41 -64.78
C LEU A 16 -2.32 17.13 -64.18
N MET A 17 -2.16 17.41 -62.88
CA MET A 17 -1.11 16.78 -62.06
C MET A 17 -1.75 15.73 -61.17
N PRO A 18 -1.20 14.48 -61.09
CA PRO A 18 -1.70 13.50 -60.17
C PRO A 18 -1.18 13.84 -58.79
N LEU A 19 -2.07 14.20 -57.83
CA LEU A 19 -1.78 14.23 -56.39
C LEU A 19 -1.64 12.80 -55.92
N ALA A 20 -0.42 12.38 -55.62
CA ALA A 20 -0.16 11.21 -54.81
C ALA A 20 -0.67 11.46 -53.38
N CYS A 21 -1.83 10.91 -53.01
CA CYS A 21 -2.28 10.85 -51.61
C CYS A 21 -1.38 9.86 -50.87
N ALA A 22 -0.34 10.38 -50.18
CA ALA A 22 0.33 9.63 -49.13
C ALA A 22 -0.69 9.49 -47.96
N ALA A 23 -1.27 8.30 -47.84
CA ALA A 23 -2.07 7.94 -46.67
C ALA A 23 -1.10 7.85 -45.45
N TRP A 24 -1.07 8.87 -44.61
CA TRP A 24 -0.52 8.74 -43.27
C TRP A 24 -1.47 7.83 -42.48
N ALA A 25 -1.05 6.57 -42.31
CA ALA A 25 -1.63 5.71 -41.30
C ALA A 25 -1.23 6.33 -39.95
N ALA A 26 -2.19 7.01 -39.33
CA ALA A 26 -2.03 7.42 -37.94
C ALA A 26 -2.02 6.14 -37.10
N ASP A 27 -0.86 5.79 -36.53
CA ASP A 27 -0.74 4.78 -35.50
C ASP A 27 -1.67 5.19 -34.35
N ALA A 28 -2.81 4.51 -34.22
CA ALA A 28 -3.66 4.63 -33.04
C ALA A 28 -2.83 4.16 -31.82
N PRO A 29 -2.79 4.94 -30.72
CA PRO A 29 -2.06 4.53 -29.54
C PRO A 29 -2.59 3.18 -29.07
N ALA A 30 -1.72 2.17 -29.00
CA ALA A 30 -2.05 0.86 -28.49
C ALA A 30 -2.68 1.03 -27.09
N LYS A 31 -3.96 0.65 -26.96
CA LYS A 31 -4.69 0.65 -25.69
C LYS A 31 -3.88 -0.19 -24.71
N ALA A 32 -3.32 0.46 -23.70
CA ALA A 32 -2.55 -0.22 -22.66
C ALA A 32 -3.40 -1.40 -22.14
N ALA A 33 -2.86 -2.60 -22.26
CA ALA A 33 -3.55 -3.80 -21.80
C ALA A 33 -3.84 -3.64 -20.30
N ALA A 34 -5.10 -3.69 -19.92
CA ALA A 34 -5.50 -3.64 -18.52
C ALA A 34 -4.80 -4.79 -17.79
N LYS A 35 -4.06 -4.47 -16.72
CA LYS A 35 -3.39 -5.48 -15.91
C LYS A 35 -4.45 -6.48 -15.43
N ALA A 36 -4.23 -7.78 -15.69
CA ALA A 36 -5.13 -8.83 -15.22
C ALA A 36 -5.31 -8.76 -13.70
N ALA A 37 -6.50 -9.07 -13.22
CA ALA A 37 -6.73 -9.15 -11.77
C ALA A 37 -5.81 -10.21 -11.15
N PRO A 38 -5.27 -9.97 -9.93
CA PRO A 38 -4.38 -10.92 -9.28
C PRO A 38 -5.10 -12.25 -8.99
N SER A 39 -4.39 -13.34 -9.15
CA SER A 39 -4.85 -14.69 -8.80
C SER A 39 -4.96 -14.86 -7.27
N ASP A 40 -5.69 -15.87 -6.81
CA ASP A 40 -5.78 -16.19 -5.38
C ASP A 40 -4.40 -16.50 -4.77
N ALA A 41 -3.51 -17.15 -5.52
CA ALA A 41 -2.16 -17.43 -5.06
C ALA A 41 -1.34 -16.14 -4.86
N GLU A 42 -1.45 -15.16 -5.76
CA GLU A 42 -0.79 -13.86 -5.62
C GLU A 42 -1.37 -13.05 -4.45
N LEU A 43 -2.69 -13.09 -4.25
CA LEU A 43 -3.34 -12.45 -3.11
C LEU A 43 -2.89 -13.07 -1.78
N ILE A 44 -2.80 -14.41 -1.70
CA ILE A 44 -2.31 -15.11 -0.51
C ILE A 44 -0.86 -14.73 -0.22
N ALA A 45 0.02 -14.78 -1.22
CA ALA A 45 1.41 -14.40 -1.06
C ALA A 45 1.58 -12.93 -0.61
N SER A 46 0.76 -12.02 -1.17
CA SER A 46 0.71 -10.63 -0.74
C SER A 46 0.30 -10.50 0.73
N ALA A 47 -0.76 -11.18 1.15
CA ALA A 47 -1.24 -11.13 2.54
C ALA A 47 -0.20 -11.68 3.54
N GLU A 48 0.45 -12.80 3.20
CA GLU A 48 1.50 -13.41 4.03
C GLU A 48 2.71 -12.49 4.23
N SER A 49 3.02 -11.66 3.24
CA SER A 49 4.15 -10.70 3.32
C SER A 49 3.96 -9.61 4.38
N ALA A 50 2.73 -9.45 4.90
CA ALA A 50 2.43 -8.48 5.94
C ALA A 50 3.05 -8.81 7.31
N ALA A 51 3.33 -10.09 7.60
CA ALA A 51 3.71 -10.56 8.92
C ALA A 51 4.95 -11.47 8.89
N PRO A 52 5.55 -11.81 10.03
CA PRO A 52 6.59 -12.83 10.09
C PRO A 52 6.07 -14.16 9.51
N PRO A 53 6.93 -14.96 8.82
CA PRO A 53 6.50 -16.18 8.13
C PRO A 53 5.72 -17.17 9.01
N ASN A 54 6.12 -17.32 10.28
CA ASN A 54 5.43 -18.19 11.25
C ASN A 54 4.03 -17.66 11.66
N VAL A 55 3.71 -16.41 11.39
CA VAL A 55 2.38 -15.83 11.59
C VAL A 55 1.58 -15.90 10.29
N GLY A 56 2.11 -15.32 9.21
CA GLY A 56 1.41 -15.20 7.92
C GLY A 56 1.03 -16.55 7.31
N SER A 57 1.94 -17.54 7.35
CA SER A 57 1.67 -18.88 6.79
C SER A 57 0.53 -19.66 7.48
N HIS A 58 0.22 -19.32 8.73
CA HIS A 58 -0.84 -19.96 9.53
C HIS A 58 -2.08 -19.09 9.69
N ALA A 59 -2.07 -17.85 9.20
CA ALA A 59 -3.18 -16.93 9.34
C ALA A 59 -4.35 -17.27 8.40
N THR A 60 -5.55 -16.86 8.81
CA THR A 60 -6.68 -16.78 7.90
C THR A 60 -6.42 -15.66 6.88
N ILE A 61 -6.55 -15.98 5.60
CA ILE A 61 -6.39 -14.98 4.52
C ILE A 61 -7.76 -14.60 3.98
N VAL A 62 -8.04 -13.30 4.00
CA VAL A 62 -9.26 -12.74 3.43
C VAL A 62 -8.91 -11.66 2.41
N ALA A 63 -9.73 -11.52 1.37
CA ALA A 63 -9.58 -10.47 0.38
C ALA A 63 -10.92 -9.79 0.09
N MET A 64 -10.87 -8.52 -0.26
CA MET A 64 -12.04 -7.79 -0.71
C MET A 64 -12.36 -8.15 -2.15
N THR A 65 -13.63 -8.39 -2.44
CA THR A 65 -14.14 -8.60 -3.79
C THR A 65 -14.49 -7.24 -4.44
N ALA A 66 -14.67 -7.21 -5.74
CA ALA A 66 -15.00 -5.99 -6.47
C ALA A 66 -16.32 -5.33 -6.02
N ASP A 67 -17.23 -6.09 -5.43
CA ASP A 67 -18.48 -5.58 -4.83
C ASP A 67 -18.33 -5.17 -3.35
N GLY A 68 -17.09 -5.05 -2.85
CA GLY A 68 -16.79 -4.59 -1.49
C GLY A 68 -17.01 -5.62 -0.38
N LYS A 69 -17.30 -6.88 -0.73
CA LYS A 69 -17.45 -7.95 0.26
C LYS A 69 -16.12 -8.63 0.55
N MET A 70 -16.04 -9.22 1.74
CA MET A 70 -14.89 -10.03 2.14
C MET A 70 -15.10 -11.49 1.74
N ARG A 71 -14.10 -12.10 1.11
CA ARG A 71 -14.06 -13.54 0.85
C ARG A 71 -12.83 -14.18 1.50
N THR A 72 -13.00 -15.38 2.04
CA THR A 72 -11.88 -16.14 2.60
C THR A 72 -11.17 -16.90 1.48
N LEU A 73 -9.87 -16.63 1.32
CA LEU A 73 -8.99 -17.34 0.38
C LEU A 73 -8.39 -18.60 1.01
N ARG A 74 -8.08 -18.53 2.29
CA ARG A 74 -7.53 -19.65 3.08
C ARG A 74 -7.99 -19.52 4.53
N LYS A 75 -8.44 -20.61 5.14
CA LYS A 75 -8.63 -20.71 6.59
C LYS A 75 -7.28 -20.91 7.27
N GLY A 76 -7.05 -20.18 8.34
CA GLY A 76 -5.84 -20.29 9.16
C GLY A 76 -5.97 -21.30 10.30
N THR A 77 -4.85 -21.47 11.00
CA THR A 77 -4.73 -22.31 12.21
C THR A 77 -4.29 -21.51 13.44
N ASN A 78 -4.01 -20.21 13.25
CA ASN A 78 -3.81 -19.26 14.35
C ASN A 78 -4.93 -18.20 14.32
N ASP A 79 -4.93 -17.31 15.32
CA ASP A 79 -5.99 -16.30 15.48
C ASP A 79 -5.81 -15.07 14.58
N PHE A 80 -4.73 -15.01 13.77
CA PHE A 80 -4.49 -13.87 12.89
C PHE A 80 -5.33 -13.94 11.62
N THR A 81 -5.78 -12.75 11.18
CA THR A 81 -6.40 -12.53 9.87
C THR A 81 -5.53 -11.59 9.06
N CYS A 82 -5.09 -12.04 7.88
CA CYS A 82 -4.26 -11.24 6.98
C CYS A 82 -5.02 -10.88 5.71
N MET A 83 -4.73 -9.68 5.18
CA MET A 83 -5.32 -9.13 3.97
C MET A 83 -4.22 -8.75 2.98
N PRO A 84 -4.40 -9.00 1.67
CA PRO A 84 -3.46 -8.56 0.64
C PRO A 84 -3.46 -7.05 0.47
N THR A 85 -2.50 -6.54 -0.29
CA THR A 85 -2.48 -5.16 -0.75
C THR A 85 -3.81 -4.80 -1.41
N ASN A 86 -4.39 -3.67 -0.97
CA ASN A 86 -5.55 -3.09 -1.64
C ASN A 86 -5.08 -2.41 -2.96
N PRO A 87 -5.57 -2.84 -4.14
CA PRO A 87 -5.15 -2.27 -5.42
C PRO A 87 -5.60 -0.81 -5.64
N GLU A 88 -6.54 -0.32 -4.83
CA GLU A 88 -7.08 1.04 -4.93
C GLU A 88 -6.24 2.09 -4.20
N VAL A 89 -5.29 1.67 -3.34
CA VAL A 89 -4.38 2.56 -2.63
C VAL A 89 -2.96 2.43 -3.15
N PRO A 90 -2.21 3.54 -3.24
CA PRO A 90 -0.81 3.52 -3.65
C PRO A 90 0.08 2.75 -2.67
N GLY A 91 0.99 1.95 -3.22
CA GLY A 91 2.01 1.24 -2.45
C GLY A 91 1.56 -0.12 -1.90
N PRO A 92 2.47 -0.86 -1.27
CA PRO A 92 2.15 -2.13 -0.64
C PRO A 92 1.41 -1.89 0.68
N THR A 93 0.20 -2.41 0.78
CA THR A 93 -0.66 -2.24 1.97
C THR A 93 -1.17 -3.56 2.55
N PRO A 94 -0.44 -4.69 2.43
CA PRO A 94 -0.90 -5.90 3.08
C PRO A 94 -0.81 -5.73 4.60
N MET A 95 -1.79 -6.27 5.31
CA MET A 95 -1.86 -6.17 6.76
C MET A 95 -2.26 -7.51 7.38
N CYS A 96 -1.77 -7.77 8.60
CA CYS A 96 -2.07 -8.97 9.34
C CYS A 96 -2.40 -8.60 10.78
N MET A 97 -3.59 -8.91 11.22
CA MET A 97 -4.22 -8.42 12.44
C MET A 97 -4.55 -9.55 13.39
N ASP A 98 -4.29 -9.37 14.68
CA ASP A 98 -4.90 -10.20 15.72
C ASP A 98 -6.40 -9.87 15.89
N PRO A 99 -7.19 -10.63 16.67
CA PRO A 99 -8.61 -10.38 16.81
C PRO A 99 -8.96 -8.98 17.31
N ALA A 100 -8.20 -8.43 18.25
CA ALA A 100 -8.46 -7.09 18.79
C ALA A 100 -8.16 -5.99 17.77
N ALA A 101 -7.08 -6.12 17.01
CA ALA A 101 -6.75 -5.20 15.92
C ALA A 101 -7.77 -5.27 14.77
N LEU A 102 -8.30 -6.46 14.48
CA LEU A 102 -9.37 -6.62 13.48
C LEU A 102 -10.66 -5.93 13.92
N GLU A 103 -11.05 -6.04 15.19
CA GLU A 103 -12.21 -5.31 15.74
C GLU A 103 -11.97 -3.78 15.68
N TRP A 104 -10.76 -3.32 16.03
CA TRP A 104 -10.40 -1.92 15.93
C TRP A 104 -10.49 -1.40 14.49
N ALA A 105 -9.98 -2.16 13.52
CA ALA A 105 -10.05 -1.81 12.10
C ALA A 105 -11.50 -1.74 11.60
N HIS A 106 -12.36 -2.66 12.04
CA HIS A 106 -13.80 -2.61 11.73
C HIS A 106 -14.46 -1.35 12.30
N ALA A 107 -14.15 -0.97 13.55
CA ALA A 107 -14.67 0.24 14.17
C ALA A 107 -14.26 1.50 13.39
N TRP A 108 -12.96 1.58 12.98
CA TRP A 108 -12.46 2.67 12.14
C TRP A 108 -13.19 2.75 10.80
N ILE A 109 -13.30 1.64 10.05
CA ILE A 109 -13.99 1.59 8.75
C ILE A 109 -15.46 1.96 8.89
N SER A 110 -16.11 1.58 9.99
CA SER A 110 -17.52 1.87 10.26
C SER A 110 -17.76 3.23 10.90
N HIS A 111 -16.73 4.07 11.08
CA HIS A 111 -16.81 5.38 11.75
C HIS A 111 -17.38 5.30 13.17
N THR A 112 -17.13 4.21 13.88
CA THR A 112 -17.55 4.01 15.28
C THR A 112 -16.34 4.01 16.20
N ALA A 113 -16.53 4.38 17.47
CA ALA A 113 -15.43 4.33 18.43
C ALA A 113 -15.00 2.88 18.69
N PRO A 114 -13.70 2.57 18.67
CA PRO A 114 -13.21 1.26 19.09
C PRO A 114 -13.54 0.96 20.56
N ALA A 115 -13.64 -0.33 20.90
CA ALA A 115 -13.83 -0.73 22.29
C ALA A 115 -12.61 -0.33 23.13
N ALA A 116 -12.85 0.33 24.27
CA ALA A 116 -11.79 0.77 25.17
C ALA A 116 -11.04 -0.42 25.79
N GLY A 117 -9.70 -0.28 25.91
CA GLY A 117 -8.85 -1.28 26.59
C GLY A 117 -8.65 -2.60 25.84
N LYS A 118 -9.14 -2.73 24.61
CA LYS A 118 -8.87 -3.86 23.73
C LYS A 118 -7.62 -3.60 22.92
N VAL A 119 -6.45 -3.93 23.46
CA VAL A 119 -5.18 -3.75 22.78
C VAL A 119 -4.97 -4.85 21.75
N GLY A 120 -4.67 -4.44 20.52
CA GLY A 120 -4.39 -5.33 19.40
C GLY A 120 -3.08 -4.99 18.68
N PHE A 121 -2.56 -5.98 17.95
CA PHE A 121 -1.36 -5.88 17.12
C PHE A 121 -1.70 -6.04 15.65
N MET A 122 -1.12 -5.16 14.82
CA MET A 122 -1.22 -5.24 13.38
C MET A 122 0.17 -5.17 12.77
N TYR A 123 0.47 -6.11 11.89
CA TYR A 123 1.71 -6.14 11.10
C TYR A 123 1.47 -5.56 9.71
N MET A 124 2.39 -4.71 9.24
CA MET A 124 2.49 -4.21 7.87
C MET A 124 3.96 -4.24 7.42
N LEU A 125 4.58 -5.44 7.43
CA LEU A 125 6.02 -5.60 7.23
C LEU A 125 6.47 -5.45 5.78
N ALA A 126 5.57 -5.59 4.80
CA ALA A 126 5.90 -5.36 3.40
C ALA A 126 5.93 -3.86 3.02
N GLY A 127 5.52 -3.01 3.92
CA GLY A 127 5.41 -1.57 3.75
C GLY A 127 4.06 -1.06 4.24
N GLY A 128 3.86 0.24 4.12
CA GLY A 128 2.60 0.90 4.42
C GLY A 128 2.29 1.92 3.34
N THR A 129 1.03 2.31 3.23
CA THR A 129 0.69 3.44 2.38
C THR A 129 1.10 4.74 3.04
N ASP A 130 1.50 5.73 2.22
CA ASP A 130 1.58 7.10 2.70
C ASP A 130 0.19 7.57 3.11
N ALA A 131 0.05 8.23 4.24
CA ALA A 131 -1.23 8.61 4.81
C ALA A 131 -1.16 9.93 5.59
N SER A 132 -2.33 10.54 5.85
CA SER A 132 -2.42 11.65 6.78
C SER A 132 -2.13 11.18 8.20
N ASN A 133 -1.25 11.91 8.91
CA ASN A 133 -0.97 11.63 10.32
C ASN A 133 -2.04 12.21 11.27
N THR A 134 -2.89 13.12 10.78
CA THR A 134 -3.86 13.86 11.60
C THR A 134 -5.31 13.58 11.25
N ASP A 135 -5.61 13.09 10.05
CA ASP A 135 -6.97 12.80 9.59
C ASP A 135 -7.09 11.33 9.18
N PRO A 136 -7.80 10.49 9.96
CA PRO A 136 -7.99 9.06 9.67
C PRO A 136 -8.69 8.76 8.35
N TYR A 137 -9.37 9.73 7.77
CA TYR A 137 -10.22 9.55 6.58
C TYR A 137 -9.74 10.32 5.35
N ALA A 138 -8.58 10.98 5.45
CA ALA A 138 -7.99 11.65 4.30
C ALA A 138 -7.58 10.66 3.22
N SER A 139 -8.05 10.87 1.99
CA SER A 139 -7.75 10.02 0.83
C SER A 139 -6.61 10.55 -0.04
N LYS A 140 -6.13 11.78 0.22
CA LYS A 140 -5.06 12.44 -0.55
C LYS A 140 -4.37 13.51 0.27
N PRO A 141 -3.11 13.87 -0.06
CA PRO A 141 -2.41 14.96 0.61
C PRO A 141 -3.08 16.31 0.37
N THR A 142 -3.11 17.14 1.42
CA THR A 142 -3.46 18.56 1.40
C THR A 142 -2.43 19.36 2.18
N ALA A 143 -2.52 20.70 2.14
CA ALA A 143 -1.59 21.55 2.89
C ALA A 143 -1.73 21.42 4.43
N SER A 144 -2.82 20.84 4.93
CA SER A 144 -3.16 20.82 6.36
C SER A 144 -3.34 19.43 6.98
N ASN A 145 -3.21 18.35 6.22
CA ASN A 145 -3.46 17.00 6.73
C ASN A 145 -2.19 16.19 7.03
N HIS A 146 -1.02 16.85 7.03
CA HIS A 146 0.25 16.26 7.46
C HIS A 146 0.49 14.86 6.87
N TRP A 147 0.63 14.79 5.54
CA TRP A 147 0.81 13.54 4.81
C TRP A 147 2.21 12.98 5.01
N ILE A 148 2.34 11.79 5.54
CA ILE A 148 3.61 11.16 5.92
C ILE A 148 3.84 9.84 5.20
N LYS A 149 5.12 9.43 5.12
CA LYS A 149 5.53 8.11 4.63
C LYS A 149 5.69 7.15 5.79
N THR A 150 4.91 6.07 5.79
CA THR A 150 4.88 5.14 6.93
C THR A 150 5.92 4.00 6.84
N GLY A 151 6.22 3.50 5.64
CA GLY A 151 7.14 2.37 5.46
C GLY A 151 6.70 1.07 6.17
N PRO A 152 7.57 0.06 6.27
CA PRO A 152 7.30 -1.15 7.06
C PRO A 152 7.19 -0.85 8.56
N HIS A 153 6.15 -1.35 9.20
CA HIS A 153 5.87 -1.06 10.61
C HIS A 153 4.99 -2.12 11.27
N VAL A 154 4.92 -2.03 12.60
CA VAL A 154 3.93 -2.70 13.44
C VAL A 154 3.09 -1.61 14.11
N MET A 155 1.80 -1.88 14.29
CA MET A 155 0.89 -0.98 15.01
C MET A 155 0.44 -1.61 16.32
N VAL A 156 0.33 -0.79 17.37
CA VAL A 156 -0.39 -1.13 18.61
C VAL A 156 -1.63 -0.24 18.65
N VAL A 157 -2.79 -0.87 18.58
CA VAL A 157 -4.10 -0.21 18.48
C VAL A 157 -4.95 -0.47 19.73
N GLY A 158 -5.92 0.39 20.02
CA GLY A 158 -6.92 0.17 21.07
C GLY A 158 -6.40 0.28 22.51
N ALA A 159 -5.16 0.71 22.72
CA ALA A 159 -4.63 0.97 24.04
C ALA A 159 -5.28 2.22 24.67
N ASP A 160 -5.22 2.32 26.01
CA ASP A 160 -5.67 3.51 26.72
C ASP A 160 -4.83 4.74 26.35
N SER A 161 -5.40 5.93 26.47
CA SER A 161 -4.72 7.18 26.10
C SER A 161 -3.41 7.39 26.81
N SER A 162 -3.28 6.96 28.08
CA SER A 162 -2.06 7.06 28.87
C SER A 162 -0.90 6.22 28.31
N PHE A 163 -1.18 5.11 27.61
CA PHE A 163 -0.15 4.35 26.91
C PHE A 163 0.57 5.18 25.86
N TYR A 164 -0.18 6.01 25.14
CA TYR A 164 0.36 6.84 24.06
C TYR A 164 1.09 8.10 24.55
N ASP A 165 0.99 8.44 25.84
CA ASP A 165 1.67 9.63 26.41
C ASP A 165 3.19 9.50 26.43
N ALA A 166 3.71 8.27 26.37
CA ALA A 166 5.13 7.99 26.29
C ALA A 166 5.76 8.23 24.90
N TYR A 167 4.96 8.52 23.87
CA TYR A 167 5.42 8.59 22.50
C TYR A 167 5.12 9.95 21.85
N PRO A 168 5.93 10.41 20.88
CA PRO A 168 5.69 11.66 20.15
C PRO A 168 4.32 11.68 19.48
N LYS A 169 3.63 12.82 19.62
CA LYS A 169 2.30 13.09 19.03
C LYS A 169 2.34 14.26 18.04
N SER A 170 3.51 14.55 17.47
CA SER A 170 3.68 15.61 16.47
C SER A 170 2.82 15.32 15.24
N ALA A 171 2.25 16.37 14.65
CA ALA A 171 1.56 16.26 13.37
C ALA A 171 2.49 15.81 12.24
N ASP A 172 3.77 16.24 12.29
CA ASP A 172 4.86 15.82 11.40
C ASP A 172 5.91 15.06 12.23
N PRO A 173 5.74 13.74 12.45
CA PRO A 173 6.62 12.95 13.28
C PRO A 173 7.90 12.54 12.53
N ASP A 174 8.95 12.21 13.27
CA ASP A 174 10.05 11.39 12.75
C ASP A 174 9.55 9.94 12.59
N THR A 175 9.28 9.53 11.34
CA THR A 175 8.77 8.19 11.03
C THR A 175 9.83 7.09 11.11
N SER A 176 11.07 7.40 11.51
CA SER A 176 12.13 6.41 11.76
C SER A 176 12.13 5.83 13.18
N VAL A 177 11.40 6.43 14.10
CA VAL A 177 11.21 6.03 15.50
C VAL A 177 9.74 5.85 15.84
N PRO A 178 9.35 5.18 16.93
CA PRO A 178 7.95 5.04 17.31
C PRO A 178 7.25 6.39 17.55
N TYR A 179 6.05 6.56 17.02
CA TYR A 179 5.22 7.77 17.14
C TYR A 179 3.73 7.42 17.18
N VAL A 180 2.90 8.36 17.63
CA VAL A 180 1.43 8.21 17.64
C VAL A 180 0.86 8.79 16.36
N MET A 181 0.16 7.96 15.59
CA MET A 181 -0.62 8.37 14.46
C MET A 181 -2.06 8.66 14.87
N TRP A 182 -2.71 9.65 14.24
CA TRP A 182 -4.08 10.12 14.53
C TRP A 182 -4.28 10.55 15.98
N ALA A 183 -3.26 11.14 16.58
CA ALA A 183 -3.29 11.60 17.97
C ALA A 183 -4.52 12.48 18.26
N GLY A 184 -5.15 12.25 19.39
CA GLY A 184 -6.36 12.98 19.80
C GLY A 184 -7.66 12.53 19.12
N THR A 185 -7.63 11.52 18.26
CA THR A 185 -8.82 10.89 17.69
C THR A 185 -9.16 9.58 18.44
N PRO A 186 -10.37 9.03 18.30
CA PRO A 186 -10.68 7.69 18.82
C PRO A 186 -9.84 6.56 18.23
N TYR A 187 -9.17 6.81 17.10
CA TYR A 187 -8.38 5.85 16.35
C TYR A 187 -6.88 6.06 16.53
N GLN A 188 -6.45 6.84 17.52
CA GLN A 188 -5.04 7.01 17.79
C GLN A 188 -4.38 5.66 18.05
N HIS A 189 -3.17 5.47 17.52
CA HIS A 189 -2.43 4.23 17.64
C HIS A 189 -0.92 4.47 17.57
N LEU A 190 -0.15 3.55 18.13
CA LEU A 190 1.31 3.58 18.04
C LEU A 190 1.76 2.99 16.72
N MET A 191 2.55 3.73 15.99
CA MET A 191 3.33 3.27 14.85
C MET A 191 4.73 2.91 15.34
N ALA A 192 5.14 1.66 15.15
CA ALA A 192 6.49 1.17 15.46
C ALA A 192 7.21 0.80 14.16
N PRO A 193 8.01 1.71 13.56
CA PRO A 193 8.73 1.44 12.33
C PRO A 193 9.69 0.26 12.51
N VAL A 194 9.74 -0.63 11.52
CA VAL A 194 10.70 -1.73 11.47
C VAL A 194 11.63 -1.52 10.27
N ARG A 195 12.93 -1.62 10.50
CA ARG A 195 13.89 -1.62 9.40
C ARG A 195 13.81 -2.96 8.69
N HIS A 196 13.63 -2.96 7.39
CA HIS A 196 14.01 -4.12 6.59
C HIS A 196 15.52 -4.29 6.76
N SER A 197 15.94 -5.24 7.57
CA SER A 197 17.25 -5.84 7.36
C SER A 197 17.13 -6.47 5.96
N ALA A 198 17.74 -5.84 4.94
CA ALA A 198 18.05 -6.56 3.71
C ALA A 198 18.59 -7.90 4.19
N HIS A 199 18.00 -9.00 3.74
CA HIS A 199 18.36 -10.38 4.07
C HIS A 199 19.87 -10.44 4.33
N ALA A 200 20.25 -10.70 5.58
CA ALA A 200 21.61 -11.10 5.87
C ALA A 200 21.83 -12.34 4.99
N ALA A 201 22.66 -12.20 3.97
CA ALA A 201 23.10 -13.32 3.18
C ALA A 201 23.49 -14.43 4.17
N PRO A 202 23.12 -15.70 3.94
CA PRO A 202 23.46 -16.77 4.87
C PRO A 202 24.97 -16.66 5.12
N ALA A 203 25.34 -16.55 6.40
CA ALA A 203 26.74 -16.47 6.80
C ALA A 203 27.43 -17.66 6.16
N THR A 204 28.27 -17.40 5.16
CA THR A 204 29.14 -18.38 4.58
C THR A 204 29.97 -18.95 5.75
N LYS A 205 29.85 -20.26 5.97
CA LYS A 205 30.70 -21.04 6.89
C LYS A 205 32.14 -21.04 6.37
N GLU A 206 32.82 -19.92 6.42
CA GLU A 206 34.23 -19.80 6.05
C GLU A 206 34.96 -18.80 6.93
N ALA A 207 35.03 -19.09 8.23
CA ALA A 207 35.99 -18.52 9.14
C ALA A 207 36.14 -19.37 10.42
N ALA A 208 36.32 -20.68 10.26
CA ALA A 208 36.65 -21.55 11.37
C ALA A 208 37.83 -22.47 10.98
N LYS A 209 38.85 -21.90 10.37
CA LYS A 209 40.07 -22.66 10.06
C LYS A 209 41.24 -21.71 10.05
N ASP A 210 41.61 -21.19 11.20
CA ASP A 210 42.94 -20.68 11.57
C ASP A 210 42.88 -20.13 12.99
N ALA A 211 42.75 -21.05 13.96
CA ALA A 211 43.18 -20.76 15.31
C ALA A 211 44.60 -21.35 15.47
N PRO A 212 45.62 -20.57 15.81
CA PRO A 212 46.95 -21.13 16.09
C PRO A 212 46.89 -21.99 17.34
N LYS A 213 47.17 -23.28 17.18
CA LYS A 213 47.66 -24.13 18.27
C LYS A 213 49.07 -23.71 18.60
N ASP A 214 49.25 -22.99 19.68
CA ASP A 214 50.52 -23.03 20.42
C ASP A 214 50.41 -22.03 21.59
N ALA A 215 50.17 -22.55 22.78
CA ALA A 215 50.63 -22.04 24.06
C ALA A 215 50.26 -23.02 25.19
N ALA A 216 50.88 -24.21 25.13
CA ALA A 216 51.06 -25.02 26.31
C ALA A 216 52.57 -25.13 26.55
N ALA A 217 53.07 -24.46 27.62
CA ALA A 217 54.23 -24.81 28.42
C ALA A 217 54.91 -23.52 28.98
N LYS A 218 54.61 -23.14 30.15
CA LYS A 218 55.51 -23.05 31.32
C LYS A 218 54.77 -22.50 32.51
#